data_ec31e2df1a8e34004385bd002fed44be
#
_entry.id   ec31e2df1a8e34004385bd002fed44be
#
_cell.length_a   1.000
_cell.length_b   1.000
_cell.length_c   1.000
_cell.angle_alpha   90.00
_cell.angle_beta   90.00
_cell.angle_gamma   90.00
#
_symmetry.space_group_name_H-M   'P 1'
#
loop_
_entity.id
_entity.type
_entity.pdbx_description
1 polymer ?
#
loop_
_entity_poly.entity_id
_entity_poly.type
_entity_poly.pdbx_seq_one_letter_code
_entity_poly.pdbx_strand_id
1 'polypeptide(L)'
;LLVGLALAYIVNYMGTTEYASSGTLFGMVMADTAAYKNTLAAFTVSAAFIGVSVGSFCGFLYLMLKYKFTKGGITKKQLAESPDALFKRLALTAIPIGLGSFVMSIASTIDSILVQNRIVSIMESGKGDVLQSIYSFLDPATFSVDVNGHYNIQTFLFGCYGYALTFLMLVTAVTQVFGQSAMPSLTAAWTVKDKKQIRSNINTILKVTLLVTLPAGIGLTVLAEPLLTLLYGVRVEVTIAAQVLRVMGISSIFIATSTPICSMLQAIGRVDMPLKLYTVGMLVKIVINYTLVGIPEVNIQGAAVGSLVAYMFVSVVGIYFIAKDTKVVPDFKTILLKPLFAAVCCGVAAYGCNYVVNTYIMAPGRLTVIPSLVVAVVVYVL
;
A
#
# COMPACT_ATOMS: atom_id res chain seq x y z
N LEU A 1 13.28 7.92 -7.84
CA LEU A 1 11.92 7.96 -8.41
C LEU A 1 11.92 8.81 -9.69
N LEU A 2 12.44 10.06 -9.69
CA LEU A 2 12.53 10.91 -10.89
C LEU A 2 13.34 10.27 -12.01
N VAL A 3 14.46 9.62 -11.70
CA VAL A 3 15.27 8.89 -12.69
C VAL A 3 14.48 7.74 -13.31
N GLY A 4 13.69 7.00 -12.50
CA GLY A 4 12.84 5.93 -13.01
C GLY A 4 11.75 6.43 -13.95
N LEU A 5 11.09 7.54 -13.58
CA LEU A 5 10.10 8.17 -14.46
C LEU A 5 10.71 8.69 -15.76
N ALA A 6 11.88 9.32 -15.70
CA ALA A 6 12.58 9.80 -16.87
C ALA A 6 12.98 8.66 -17.83
N LEU A 7 13.55 7.58 -17.31
CA LEU A 7 13.90 6.42 -18.13
C LEU A 7 12.68 5.74 -18.73
N ALA A 8 11.60 5.58 -17.96
CA ALA A 8 10.35 5.03 -18.47
C ALA A 8 9.78 5.89 -19.61
N TYR A 9 9.80 7.22 -19.45
CA TYR A 9 9.36 8.15 -20.48
C TYR A 9 10.21 8.06 -21.74
N ILE A 10 11.55 8.03 -21.60
CA ILE A 10 12.49 7.92 -22.73
C ILE A 10 12.24 6.61 -23.50
N VAL A 11 12.15 5.48 -22.80
CA VAL A 11 11.91 4.17 -23.43
C VAL A 11 10.55 4.14 -24.13
N ASN A 12 9.51 4.67 -23.51
CA ASN A 12 8.19 4.77 -24.13
C ASN A 12 8.22 5.65 -25.38
N TYR A 13 8.84 6.82 -25.32
CA TYR A 13 8.97 7.74 -26.45
C TYR A 13 9.78 7.11 -27.60
N MET A 14 10.92 6.48 -27.30
CA MET A 14 11.75 5.81 -28.32
C MET A 14 10.98 4.65 -28.96
N GLY A 15 10.32 3.80 -28.19
CA GLY A 15 9.56 2.68 -28.72
C GLY A 15 8.36 3.11 -29.56
N THR A 16 7.67 4.20 -29.18
CA THR A 16 6.54 4.72 -29.99
C THR A 16 7.01 5.34 -31.29
N THR A 17 8.12 6.08 -31.30
CA THR A 17 8.68 6.68 -32.50
C THR A 17 9.26 5.64 -33.46
N GLU A 18 9.95 4.62 -32.97
CA GLU A 18 10.48 3.53 -33.78
C GLU A 18 9.34 2.72 -34.41
N TYR A 19 8.33 2.35 -33.65
CA TYR A 19 7.19 1.61 -34.19
C TYR A 19 6.43 2.39 -35.26
N ALA A 20 6.25 3.69 -35.08
CA ALA A 20 5.61 4.55 -36.06
C ALA A 20 6.40 4.68 -37.39
N SER A 21 7.73 4.55 -37.32
CA SER A 21 8.60 4.72 -38.51
C SER A 21 8.92 3.41 -39.23
N SER A 22 9.11 2.32 -38.51
CA SER A 22 9.63 1.06 -39.07
C SER A 22 8.74 -0.17 -38.82
N GLY A 23 7.71 -0.03 -37.96
CA GLY A 23 6.88 -1.18 -37.51
C GLY A 23 7.64 -2.16 -36.60
N THR A 24 8.85 -1.79 -36.15
CA THR A 24 9.69 -2.58 -35.25
C THR A 24 9.72 -1.93 -33.85
N LEU A 25 10.01 -2.72 -32.84
CA LEU A 25 10.24 -2.26 -31.47
C LEU A 25 11.59 -2.78 -30.99
N PHE A 26 12.56 -1.88 -30.83
CA PHE A 26 13.96 -2.22 -30.46
C PHE A 26 14.55 -3.33 -31.33
N GLY A 27 14.31 -3.25 -32.65
CA GLY A 27 14.78 -4.22 -33.64
C GLY A 27 13.93 -5.50 -33.76
N MET A 28 12.85 -5.64 -32.99
CA MET A 28 11.93 -6.77 -33.05
C MET A 28 10.72 -6.42 -33.94
N VAL A 29 10.43 -7.28 -34.94
CA VAL A 29 9.24 -7.14 -35.77
C VAL A 29 8.01 -7.51 -34.96
N MET A 30 7.03 -6.60 -34.88
CA MET A 30 5.80 -6.84 -34.13
C MET A 30 4.74 -7.47 -35.04
N ALA A 31 4.13 -8.57 -34.55
CA ALA A 31 3.12 -9.31 -35.32
C ALA A 31 1.81 -8.51 -35.45
N ASP A 32 1.44 -7.79 -34.39
CA ASP A 32 0.25 -6.95 -34.36
C ASP A 32 0.39 -5.78 -33.35
N THR A 33 -0.61 -4.89 -33.34
CA THR A 33 -0.65 -3.73 -32.43
C THR A 33 -0.79 -4.14 -30.96
N ALA A 34 -1.38 -5.28 -30.66
CA ALA A 34 -1.53 -5.76 -29.29
C ALA A 34 -0.19 -6.29 -28.74
N ALA A 35 0.54 -7.06 -29.54
CA ALA A 35 1.89 -7.51 -29.21
C ALA A 35 2.83 -6.32 -28.99
N TYR A 36 2.77 -5.31 -29.87
CA TYR A 36 3.52 -4.06 -29.69
C TYR A 36 3.23 -3.38 -28.35
N LYS A 37 1.96 -3.15 -28.00
CA LYS A 37 1.59 -2.47 -26.76
C LYS A 37 2.06 -3.24 -25.52
N ASN A 38 1.90 -4.55 -25.51
CA ASN A 38 2.31 -5.40 -24.39
C ASN A 38 3.84 -5.39 -24.22
N THR A 39 4.58 -5.52 -25.31
CA THR A 39 6.05 -5.51 -25.28
C THR A 39 6.60 -4.14 -24.91
N LEU A 40 6.05 -3.05 -25.45
CA LEU A 40 6.43 -1.69 -25.07
C LEU A 40 6.17 -1.43 -23.59
N ALA A 41 5.01 -1.86 -23.08
CA ALA A 41 4.69 -1.73 -21.66
C ALA A 41 5.70 -2.49 -20.77
N ALA A 42 6.10 -3.71 -21.16
CA ALA A 42 7.10 -4.48 -20.44
C ALA A 42 8.47 -3.78 -20.39
N PHE A 43 8.94 -3.24 -21.52
CA PHE A 43 10.20 -2.47 -21.56
C PHE A 43 10.11 -1.18 -20.76
N THR A 44 8.99 -0.45 -20.82
CA THR A 44 8.78 0.79 -20.08
C THR A 44 8.80 0.54 -18.55
N VAL A 45 8.13 -0.52 -18.10
CA VAL A 45 8.12 -0.93 -16.69
C VAL A 45 9.51 -1.36 -16.24
N SER A 46 10.21 -2.15 -17.05
CA SER A 46 11.59 -2.58 -16.74
C SER A 46 12.54 -1.39 -16.62
N ALA A 47 12.42 -0.40 -17.51
CA ALA A 47 13.21 0.83 -17.47
C ALA A 47 12.92 1.66 -16.20
N ALA A 48 11.66 1.70 -15.75
CA ALA A 48 11.28 2.35 -14.50
C ALA A 48 11.97 1.70 -13.30
N PHE A 49 11.98 0.36 -13.21
CA PHE A 49 12.66 -0.38 -12.13
C PHE A 49 14.17 -0.20 -12.15
N ILE A 50 14.80 -0.25 -13.33
CA ILE A 50 16.24 0.05 -13.47
C ILE A 50 16.54 1.45 -12.97
N GLY A 51 15.72 2.43 -13.34
CA GLY A 51 15.90 3.82 -12.93
C GLY A 51 15.74 4.04 -11.43
N VAL A 52 14.85 3.31 -10.75
CA VAL A 52 14.74 3.33 -9.29
C VAL A 52 16.00 2.75 -8.65
N SER A 53 16.54 1.64 -9.19
CA SER A 53 17.77 1.02 -8.70
C SER A 53 18.99 1.94 -8.87
N VAL A 54 19.12 2.56 -10.04
CA VAL A 54 20.18 3.57 -10.31
C VAL A 54 20.03 4.77 -9.37
N GLY A 55 18.82 5.26 -9.15
CA GLY A 55 18.55 6.36 -8.22
C GLY A 55 18.94 6.02 -6.78
N SER A 56 18.68 4.80 -6.33
CA SER A 56 19.09 4.31 -5.01
C SER A 56 20.61 4.22 -4.88
N PHE A 57 21.28 3.75 -5.93
CA PHE A 57 22.74 3.69 -5.99
C PHE A 57 23.39 5.08 -5.98
N CYS A 58 22.85 6.03 -6.73
CA CYS A 58 23.27 7.43 -6.70
C CYS A 58 23.08 8.05 -5.31
N GLY A 59 21.98 7.75 -4.63
CA GLY A 59 21.75 8.18 -3.25
C GLY A 59 22.78 7.61 -2.28
N PHE A 60 23.14 6.35 -2.43
CA PHE A 60 24.20 5.72 -1.65
C PHE A 60 25.55 6.40 -1.90
N LEU A 61 25.92 6.63 -3.16
CA LEU A 61 27.17 7.33 -3.53
C LEU A 61 27.21 8.76 -2.95
N TYR A 62 26.09 9.49 -3.03
CA TYR A 62 25.98 10.82 -2.45
C TYR A 62 26.25 10.80 -0.93
N LEU A 63 25.64 9.88 -0.20
CA LEU A 63 25.85 9.75 1.23
C LEU A 63 27.31 9.36 1.57
N MET A 64 27.89 8.46 0.80
CA MET A 64 29.28 8.04 0.95
C MET A 64 30.24 9.20 0.71
N LEU A 65 30.02 9.99 -0.35
CA LEU A 65 30.81 11.19 -0.64
C LEU A 65 30.63 12.23 0.45
N LYS A 66 29.41 12.51 0.85
CA LYS A 66 29.12 13.47 1.94
C LYS A 66 29.79 13.05 3.25
N TYR A 67 29.76 11.76 3.60
CA TYR A 67 30.44 11.25 4.78
C TYR A 67 31.96 11.43 4.69
N LYS A 68 32.55 11.20 3.51
CA LYS A 68 34.01 11.40 3.28
C LYS A 68 34.42 12.88 3.37
N PHE A 69 33.57 13.80 2.88
CA PHE A 69 33.89 15.24 2.88
C PHE A 69 33.45 15.95 4.16
N THR A 70 32.40 15.47 4.83
CA THR A 70 32.02 15.98 6.14
C THR A 70 32.86 15.24 7.17
N LYS A 71 33.99 15.83 7.59
CA LYS A 71 34.79 15.27 8.68
C LYS A 71 33.89 15.11 9.90
N GLY A 72 33.24 13.97 10.05
CA GLY A 72 32.47 13.63 11.24
C GLY A 72 33.37 13.68 12.45
N GLY A 73 33.06 14.57 13.40
CA GLY A 73 33.90 14.86 14.58
C GLY A 73 33.98 13.70 15.59
N ILE A 74 33.76 12.46 15.19
CA ILE A 74 33.95 11.28 16.04
C ILE A 74 35.41 10.86 15.94
N THR A 75 36.20 11.31 16.91
CA THR A 75 37.56 10.83 17.08
C THR A 75 37.55 9.41 17.66
N LYS A 76 38.50 8.54 17.23
CA LYS A 76 38.66 7.17 17.77
C LYS A 76 38.69 7.08 19.31
N LYS A 77 39.00 8.16 20.00
CA LYS A 77 38.99 8.26 21.48
C LYS A 77 37.59 8.27 22.12
N GLN A 78 36.51 8.46 21.34
CA GLN A 78 35.13 8.56 21.87
C GLN A 78 34.34 7.27 21.74
N LEU A 79 34.92 6.21 21.21
CA LEU A 79 34.31 4.87 21.19
C LEU A 79 34.44 4.25 22.58
N ALA A 80 33.37 4.32 23.36
CA ALA A 80 33.29 3.72 24.70
C ALA A 80 33.24 2.17 24.68
N GLU A 81 32.92 1.58 23.52
CA GLU A 81 32.82 0.13 23.33
C GLU A 81 33.76 -0.37 22.23
N SER A 82 34.19 -1.63 22.31
CA SER A 82 34.99 -2.24 21.24
C SER A 82 34.18 -2.30 19.94
N PRO A 83 34.82 -2.17 18.76
CA PRO A 83 34.15 -2.23 17.46
C PRO A 83 33.33 -3.52 17.28
N ASP A 84 33.83 -4.65 17.78
CA ASP A 84 33.16 -5.97 17.68
C ASP A 84 31.89 -6.03 18.51
N ALA A 85 31.89 -5.48 19.73
CA ALA A 85 30.71 -5.40 20.58
C ALA A 85 29.63 -4.52 19.97
N LEU A 86 30.04 -3.36 19.40
CA LEU A 86 29.16 -2.46 18.71
C LEU A 86 28.56 -3.09 17.43
N PHE A 87 29.39 -3.79 16.66
CA PHE A 87 28.92 -4.50 15.45
C PHE A 87 27.93 -5.60 15.81
N LYS A 88 28.22 -6.42 16.83
CA LYS A 88 27.31 -7.47 17.32
C LYS A 88 25.96 -6.90 17.75
N ARG A 89 25.97 -5.79 18.48
CA ARG A 89 24.74 -5.12 18.92
C ARG A 89 23.93 -4.54 17.77
N LEU A 90 24.61 -3.92 16.79
CA LEU A 90 23.98 -3.44 15.57
C LEU A 90 23.38 -4.59 14.76
N ALA A 91 24.11 -5.68 14.55
CA ALA A 91 23.65 -6.84 13.82
C ALA A 91 22.41 -7.48 14.50
N LEU A 92 22.43 -7.66 15.81
CA LEU A 92 21.31 -8.21 16.58
C LEU A 92 20.03 -7.35 16.48
N THR A 93 20.18 -6.05 16.23
CA THR A 93 19.03 -5.16 16.03
C THR A 93 18.63 -5.09 14.57
N ALA A 94 19.58 -4.98 13.65
CA ALA A 94 19.33 -4.80 12.23
C ALA A 94 18.76 -6.06 11.55
N ILE A 95 19.22 -7.26 11.94
CA ILE A 95 18.77 -8.53 11.35
C ILE A 95 17.27 -8.76 11.54
N PRO A 96 16.67 -8.67 12.75
CA PRO A 96 15.23 -8.85 12.91
C PRO A 96 14.40 -7.82 12.15
N ILE A 97 14.85 -6.56 12.08
CA ILE A 97 14.18 -5.50 11.32
C ILE A 97 14.24 -5.80 9.83
N GLY A 98 15.41 -6.18 9.31
CA GLY A 98 15.60 -6.57 7.90
C GLY A 98 14.79 -7.80 7.52
N LEU A 99 14.77 -8.83 8.37
CA LEU A 99 13.94 -10.02 8.19
C LEU A 99 12.45 -9.67 8.18
N GLY A 100 12.00 -8.72 9.01
CA GLY A 100 10.62 -8.23 8.99
C GLY A 100 10.24 -7.63 7.64
N SER A 101 11.10 -6.79 7.06
CA SER A 101 10.90 -6.21 5.73
C SER A 101 10.94 -7.27 4.63
N PHE A 102 11.82 -8.26 4.75
CA PHE A 102 11.92 -9.40 3.82
C PHE A 102 10.65 -10.27 3.84
N VAL A 103 10.11 -10.58 5.02
CA VAL A 103 8.84 -11.30 5.18
C VAL A 103 7.70 -10.52 4.52
N MET A 104 7.65 -9.19 4.66
CA MET A 104 6.64 -8.37 4.01
C MET A 104 6.75 -8.42 2.48
N SER A 105 7.96 -8.42 1.92
CA SER A 105 8.18 -8.54 0.47
C SER A 105 7.78 -9.91 -0.06
N ILE A 106 8.16 -10.99 0.64
CA ILE A 106 7.72 -12.35 0.31
C ILE A 106 6.20 -12.46 0.40
N ALA A 107 5.58 -11.89 1.45
CA ALA A 107 4.14 -11.87 1.63
C ALA A 107 3.41 -11.24 0.43
N SER A 108 3.92 -10.11 -0.06
CA SER A 108 3.38 -9.44 -1.25
C SER A 108 3.51 -10.30 -2.51
N THR A 109 4.63 -11.00 -2.69
CA THR A 109 4.84 -11.90 -3.82
C THR A 109 3.94 -13.13 -3.77
N ILE A 110 3.83 -13.76 -2.60
CA ILE A 110 2.91 -14.91 -2.40
C ILE A 110 1.46 -14.49 -2.63
N ASP A 111 1.07 -13.31 -2.14
CA ASP A 111 -0.27 -12.76 -2.34
C ASP A 111 -0.60 -12.60 -3.83
N SER A 112 0.33 -12.02 -4.59
CA SER A 112 0.20 -11.85 -6.03
C SER A 112 0.03 -13.18 -6.77
N ILE A 113 0.88 -14.17 -6.48
CA ILE A 113 0.83 -15.49 -7.11
C ILE A 113 -0.44 -16.25 -6.70
N LEU A 114 -0.76 -16.24 -5.41
CA LEU A 114 -1.89 -16.99 -4.87
C LEU A 114 -3.22 -16.46 -5.42
N VAL A 115 -3.40 -15.13 -5.45
CA VAL A 115 -4.64 -14.52 -5.96
C VAL A 115 -4.84 -14.85 -7.43
N GLN A 116 -3.80 -14.71 -8.26
CA GLN A 116 -3.90 -15.02 -9.68
C GLN A 116 -4.18 -16.52 -9.92
N ASN A 117 -3.44 -17.41 -9.24
CA ASN A 117 -3.64 -18.86 -9.38
C ASN A 117 -5.02 -19.31 -8.90
N ARG A 118 -5.58 -18.67 -7.88
CA ARG A 118 -6.96 -19.01 -7.43
C ARG A 118 -8.01 -18.57 -8.43
N ILE A 119 -7.84 -17.45 -9.12
CA ILE A 119 -8.73 -17.03 -10.21
C ILE A 119 -8.63 -18.01 -11.38
N VAL A 120 -7.42 -18.45 -11.76
CA VAL A 120 -7.24 -19.51 -12.78
C VAL A 120 -7.94 -20.80 -12.35
N SER A 121 -7.80 -21.20 -11.10
CA SER A 121 -8.46 -22.39 -10.56
C SER A 121 -10.00 -22.35 -10.65
N ILE A 122 -10.63 -21.16 -10.57
CA ILE A 122 -12.06 -20.98 -10.81
C ILE A 122 -12.39 -21.32 -12.28
N MET A 123 -11.58 -20.82 -13.22
CA MET A 123 -11.76 -21.05 -14.64
C MET A 123 -11.64 -22.54 -14.99
N GLU A 124 -10.69 -23.26 -14.39
CA GLU A 124 -10.44 -24.67 -14.63
C GLU A 124 -11.45 -25.62 -13.94
N SER A 125 -12.07 -25.18 -12.84
CA SER A 125 -12.97 -26.01 -12.02
C SER A 125 -14.41 -26.12 -12.54
N GLY A 126 -14.68 -25.69 -13.78
CA GLY A 126 -16.05 -25.68 -14.35
C GLY A 126 -16.96 -24.58 -13.80
N LYS A 127 -16.44 -23.68 -12.99
CA LYS A 127 -17.13 -22.47 -12.49
C LYS A 127 -16.75 -21.21 -13.29
N GLY A 128 -16.01 -21.37 -14.37
CA GLY A 128 -15.59 -20.30 -15.26
C GLY A 128 -16.77 -19.53 -15.86
N ASP A 129 -17.87 -20.25 -16.19
CA ASP A 129 -19.09 -19.64 -16.74
C ASP A 129 -19.72 -18.64 -15.75
N VAL A 130 -19.68 -18.94 -14.44
CA VAL A 130 -20.19 -18.02 -13.41
C VAL A 130 -19.31 -16.77 -13.36
N LEU A 131 -17.99 -16.92 -13.38
CA LEU A 131 -17.07 -15.78 -13.41
C LEU A 131 -17.23 -14.94 -14.69
N GLN A 132 -17.40 -15.59 -15.84
CA GLN A 132 -17.65 -14.88 -17.10
C GLN A 132 -19.01 -14.17 -17.09
N SER A 133 -20.05 -14.75 -16.50
CA SER A 133 -21.36 -14.10 -16.38
C SER A 133 -21.30 -12.83 -15.51
N ILE A 134 -20.51 -12.84 -14.42
CA ILE A 134 -20.29 -11.67 -13.55
C ILE A 134 -19.62 -10.53 -14.33
N TYR A 135 -18.72 -10.86 -15.24
CA TYR A 135 -17.96 -9.89 -16.05
C TYR A 135 -18.44 -9.82 -17.51
N SER A 136 -19.67 -10.25 -17.81
CA SER A 136 -20.25 -10.26 -19.16
C SER A 136 -20.39 -8.89 -19.81
N PHE A 137 -20.32 -7.80 -18.99
CA PHE A 137 -20.33 -6.42 -19.46
C PHE A 137 -18.96 -5.95 -20.00
N LEU A 138 -17.91 -6.77 -19.89
CA LEU A 138 -16.60 -6.50 -20.44
C LEU A 138 -16.53 -6.94 -21.89
N ASP A 139 -16.03 -6.07 -22.76
CA ASP A 139 -15.69 -6.44 -24.13
C ASP A 139 -14.54 -7.49 -24.08
N PRO A 140 -14.68 -8.64 -24.74
CA PRO A 140 -13.60 -9.62 -24.88
C PRO A 140 -12.27 -9.02 -25.37
N ALA A 141 -12.32 -7.98 -26.18
CA ALA A 141 -11.13 -7.24 -26.64
C ALA A 141 -10.37 -6.52 -25.52
N THR A 142 -10.96 -6.38 -24.33
CA THR A 142 -10.32 -5.76 -23.15
C THR A 142 -9.28 -6.69 -22.52
N PHE A 143 -9.41 -8.00 -22.73
CA PHE A 143 -8.49 -8.99 -22.18
C PHE A 143 -7.29 -9.20 -23.09
N SER A 144 -6.09 -9.28 -22.51
CA SER A 144 -4.96 -9.83 -23.23
C SER A 144 -5.19 -11.32 -23.46
N VAL A 145 -4.89 -11.79 -24.67
CA VAL A 145 -4.98 -13.21 -25.03
C VAL A 145 -3.59 -13.82 -24.81
N ASP A 146 -3.53 -15.01 -24.21
CA ASP A 146 -2.28 -15.73 -24.07
C ASP A 146 -1.85 -16.38 -25.40
N VAL A 147 -0.67 -17.02 -25.39
CA VAL A 147 -0.11 -17.72 -26.59
C VAL A 147 -1.04 -18.85 -27.11
N ASN A 148 -1.96 -19.33 -26.27
CA ASN A 148 -2.91 -20.42 -26.58
C ASN A 148 -4.30 -19.91 -26.94
N GLY A 149 -4.50 -18.59 -27.00
CA GLY A 149 -5.79 -17.99 -27.37
C GLY A 149 -6.78 -17.84 -26.19
N HIS A 150 -6.34 -18.05 -24.94
CA HIS A 150 -7.20 -17.89 -23.77
C HIS A 150 -7.12 -16.45 -23.22
N TYR A 151 -8.25 -15.93 -22.75
CA TYR A 151 -8.32 -14.61 -22.13
C TYR A 151 -7.67 -14.61 -20.74
N ASN A 152 -6.72 -13.69 -20.50
CA ASN A 152 -6.01 -13.53 -19.22
C ASN A 152 -6.86 -12.73 -18.21
N ILE A 153 -8.02 -13.25 -17.83
CA ILE A 153 -8.93 -12.61 -16.85
C ILE A 153 -8.23 -12.41 -15.51
N GLN A 154 -7.42 -13.37 -15.06
CA GLN A 154 -6.68 -13.29 -13.79
C GLN A 154 -5.73 -12.09 -13.75
N THR A 155 -4.99 -11.82 -14.84
CA THR A 155 -4.06 -10.69 -14.93
C THR A 155 -4.82 -9.36 -14.95
N PHE A 156 -5.95 -9.31 -15.65
CA PHE A 156 -6.80 -8.13 -15.71
C PHE A 156 -7.40 -7.79 -14.33
N LEU A 157 -8.00 -8.77 -13.65
CA LEU A 157 -8.56 -8.56 -12.31
C LEU A 157 -7.48 -8.18 -11.28
N PHE A 158 -6.30 -8.80 -11.37
CA PHE A 158 -5.18 -8.42 -10.52
C PHE A 158 -4.67 -7.00 -10.83
N GLY A 159 -4.73 -6.57 -12.09
CA GLY A 159 -4.48 -5.18 -12.48
C GLY A 159 -5.45 -4.20 -11.83
N CYS A 160 -6.76 -4.53 -11.83
CA CYS A 160 -7.78 -3.73 -11.15
C CYS A 160 -7.53 -3.65 -9.62
N TYR A 161 -7.08 -4.75 -9.01
CA TYR A 161 -6.63 -4.76 -7.61
C TYR A 161 -5.43 -3.84 -7.38
N GLY A 162 -4.50 -3.81 -8.34
CA GLY A 162 -3.34 -2.91 -8.31
C GLY A 162 -3.71 -1.42 -8.28
N TYR A 163 -4.78 -1.02 -8.97
CA TYR A 163 -5.30 0.36 -8.89
C TYR A 163 -5.73 0.72 -7.48
N ALA A 164 -6.42 -0.17 -6.78
CA ALA A 164 -6.82 0.04 -5.39
C ALA A 164 -5.62 0.07 -4.44
N LEU A 165 -4.60 -0.77 -4.66
CA LEU A 165 -3.36 -0.79 -3.86
C LEU A 165 -2.62 0.54 -3.89
N THR A 166 -2.66 1.28 -4.99
CA THR A 166 -2.00 2.59 -5.11
C THR A 166 -2.51 3.58 -4.06
N PHE A 167 -3.82 3.64 -3.86
CA PHE A 167 -4.43 4.50 -2.83
C PHE A 167 -4.09 4.04 -1.42
N LEU A 168 -4.07 2.74 -1.20
CA LEU A 168 -3.69 2.15 0.09
C LEU A 168 -2.25 2.53 0.47
N MET A 169 -1.31 2.45 -0.48
CA MET A 169 0.08 2.81 -0.27
C MET A 169 0.26 4.30 0.04
N LEU A 170 -0.58 5.16 -0.53
CA LEU A 170 -0.55 6.60 -0.27
C LEU A 170 -0.88 6.90 1.19
N VAL A 171 -1.90 6.28 1.76
CA VAL A 171 -2.28 6.45 3.17
C VAL A 171 -1.19 5.92 4.10
N THR A 172 -0.64 4.75 3.80
CA THR A 172 0.45 4.14 4.58
C THR A 172 1.73 4.97 4.56
N ALA A 173 2.09 5.57 3.43
CA ALA A 173 3.29 6.40 3.32
C ALA A 173 3.24 7.61 4.26
N VAL A 174 2.08 8.24 4.41
CA VAL A 174 1.90 9.38 5.33
C VAL A 174 2.07 8.95 6.78
N THR A 175 1.48 7.83 7.17
CA THR A 175 1.50 7.37 8.57
C THR A 175 2.83 6.75 8.99
N GLN A 176 3.60 6.22 8.04
CA GLN A 176 4.94 5.71 8.29
C GLN A 176 5.86 6.79 8.87
N VAL A 177 5.73 8.04 8.40
CA VAL A 177 6.50 9.18 8.91
C VAL A 177 6.21 9.43 10.40
N PHE A 178 4.95 9.31 10.82
CA PHE A 178 4.58 9.50 12.23
C PHE A 178 5.20 8.44 13.14
N GLY A 179 5.19 7.18 12.73
CA GLY A 179 5.83 6.10 13.48
C GLY A 179 7.33 6.29 13.65
N GLN A 180 8.02 6.63 12.56
CA GLN A 180 9.47 6.83 12.57
C GLN A 180 9.89 8.08 13.35
N SER A 181 9.19 9.20 13.22
CA SER A 181 9.52 10.45 13.91
C SER A 181 9.30 10.37 15.42
N ALA A 182 8.35 9.58 15.87
CA ALA A 182 8.02 9.41 17.28
C ALA A 182 8.91 8.38 18.01
N MET A 183 9.62 7.53 17.28
CA MET A 183 10.44 6.45 17.84
C MET A 183 11.54 6.97 18.82
N PRO A 184 12.31 8.04 18.52
CA PRO A 184 13.34 8.51 19.45
C PRO A 184 12.79 8.99 20.80
N SER A 185 11.65 9.70 20.79
CA SER A 185 11.05 10.24 22.03
C SER A 185 10.49 9.13 22.91
N LEU A 186 9.88 8.09 22.30
CA LEU A 186 9.39 6.94 23.02
C LEU A 186 10.54 6.09 23.60
N THR A 187 11.62 5.90 22.82
CA THR A 187 12.82 5.18 23.29
C THR A 187 13.48 5.89 24.46
N ALA A 188 13.61 7.22 24.40
CA ALA A 188 14.15 8.02 25.50
C ALA A 188 13.30 7.88 26.77
N ALA A 189 11.97 7.99 26.67
CA ALA A 189 11.07 7.79 27.80
C ALA A 189 11.11 6.36 28.37
N TRP A 190 11.29 5.36 27.50
CA TRP A 190 11.40 3.95 27.88
C TRP A 190 12.67 3.66 28.66
N THR A 191 13.82 4.21 28.25
CA THR A 191 15.12 4.02 28.94
C THR A 191 15.12 4.58 30.35
N VAL A 192 14.49 5.74 30.58
CA VAL A 192 14.37 6.34 31.90
C VAL A 192 13.17 5.85 32.70
N LYS A 193 12.36 4.91 32.12
CA LYS A 193 11.16 4.34 32.73
C LYS A 193 10.10 5.36 33.17
N ASP A 194 10.03 6.52 32.48
CA ASP A 194 9.01 7.54 32.74
C ASP A 194 7.65 7.11 32.17
N LYS A 195 6.82 6.50 33.04
CA LYS A 195 5.49 6.01 32.66
C LYS A 195 4.55 7.10 32.15
N LYS A 196 4.68 8.33 32.68
CA LYS A 196 3.83 9.45 32.25
C LYS A 196 4.17 9.86 30.83
N GLN A 197 5.44 9.94 30.51
CA GLN A 197 5.92 10.26 29.19
C GLN A 197 5.67 9.14 28.17
N ILE A 198 5.85 7.88 28.57
CA ILE A 198 5.50 6.71 27.75
C ILE A 198 4.01 6.75 27.38
N ARG A 199 3.12 6.97 28.34
CA ARG A 199 1.68 7.09 28.09
C ARG A 199 1.34 8.23 27.16
N SER A 200 1.95 9.40 27.38
CA SER A 200 1.76 10.58 26.54
C SER A 200 2.18 10.30 25.09
N ASN A 201 3.37 9.71 24.90
CA ASN A 201 3.89 9.38 23.57
C ASN A 201 2.99 8.38 22.84
N ILE A 202 2.62 7.25 23.49
CA ILE A 202 1.74 6.24 22.90
C ILE A 202 0.41 6.86 22.47
N ASN A 203 -0.23 7.62 23.35
CA ASN A 203 -1.51 8.27 23.08
C ASN A 203 -1.40 9.28 21.93
N THR A 204 -0.33 10.07 21.89
CA THR A 204 -0.11 11.05 20.82
C THR A 204 0.11 10.37 19.48
N ILE A 205 0.96 9.34 19.42
CA ILE A 205 1.23 8.60 18.17
C ILE A 205 -0.08 7.99 17.64
N LEU A 206 -0.82 7.27 18.48
CA LEU A 206 -2.08 6.64 18.06
C LEU A 206 -3.12 7.68 17.66
N LYS A 207 -3.24 8.78 18.42
CA LYS A 207 -4.20 9.85 18.14
C LYS A 207 -3.91 10.51 16.78
N VAL A 208 -2.66 10.91 16.53
CA VAL A 208 -2.26 11.55 15.25
C VAL A 208 -2.45 10.57 14.08
N THR A 209 -2.08 9.31 14.27
CA THR A 209 -2.26 8.28 13.25
C THR A 209 -3.74 8.10 12.92
N LEU A 210 -4.61 7.88 13.91
CA LEU A 210 -6.03 7.65 13.69
C LEU A 210 -6.76 8.89 13.17
N LEU A 211 -6.31 10.08 13.55
CA LEU A 211 -6.84 11.34 13.04
C LEU A 211 -6.61 11.49 11.52
N VAL A 212 -5.59 10.89 10.96
CA VAL A 212 -5.33 10.87 9.52
C VAL A 212 -5.94 9.64 8.84
N THR A 213 -5.81 8.45 9.45
CA THR A 213 -6.20 7.20 8.79
C THR A 213 -7.71 7.00 8.75
N LEU A 214 -8.46 7.47 9.76
CA LEU A 214 -9.91 7.29 9.79
C LEU A 214 -10.62 8.06 8.67
N PRO A 215 -10.42 9.38 8.49
CA PRO A 215 -11.05 10.08 7.39
C PRO A 215 -10.54 9.64 6.03
N ALA A 216 -9.24 9.30 5.91
CA ALA A 216 -8.68 8.77 4.68
C ALA A 216 -9.32 7.42 4.30
N GLY A 217 -9.42 6.48 5.24
CA GLY A 217 -10.01 5.16 4.99
C GLY A 217 -11.51 5.24 4.68
N ILE A 218 -12.27 6.03 5.43
CA ILE A 218 -13.69 6.25 5.16
C ILE A 218 -13.88 6.98 3.84
N GLY A 219 -13.07 8.00 3.55
CA GLY A 219 -13.08 8.72 2.29
C GLY A 219 -12.80 7.82 1.09
N LEU A 220 -11.78 6.95 1.19
CA LEU A 220 -11.47 5.94 0.17
C LEU A 220 -12.63 4.95 -0.04
N THR A 221 -13.32 4.56 1.02
CA THR A 221 -14.47 3.64 0.95
C THR A 221 -15.65 4.31 0.25
N VAL A 222 -15.97 5.53 0.64
CA VAL A 222 -17.17 6.25 0.17
C VAL A 222 -16.99 6.83 -1.22
N LEU A 223 -15.81 7.39 -1.51
CA LEU A 223 -15.47 8.02 -2.79
C LEU A 223 -14.61 7.11 -3.68
N ALA A 224 -14.68 5.78 -3.53
CA ALA A 224 -13.80 4.83 -4.23
C ALA A 224 -13.82 5.04 -5.74
N GLU A 225 -14.99 5.03 -6.38
CA GLU A 225 -15.14 5.17 -7.81
C GLU A 225 -14.77 6.57 -8.33
N PRO A 226 -15.25 7.69 -7.72
CA PRO A 226 -14.83 9.03 -8.11
C PRO A 226 -13.31 9.27 -8.00
N LEU A 227 -12.66 8.74 -6.97
CA LEU A 227 -11.22 8.87 -6.76
C LEU A 227 -10.42 8.10 -7.81
N LEU A 228 -10.83 6.89 -8.13
CA LEU A 228 -10.22 6.10 -9.19
C LEU A 228 -10.44 6.76 -10.56
N THR A 229 -11.63 7.30 -10.81
CA THR A 229 -11.96 8.03 -12.04
C THR A 229 -11.11 9.29 -12.21
N LEU A 230 -10.80 9.99 -11.12
CA LEU A 230 -9.91 11.15 -11.13
C LEU A 230 -8.53 10.81 -11.69
N LEU A 231 -7.93 9.70 -11.23
CA LEU A 231 -6.57 9.31 -11.62
C LEU A 231 -6.53 8.56 -12.95
N TYR A 232 -7.41 7.58 -13.13
CA TYR A 232 -7.36 6.66 -14.27
C TYR A 232 -8.35 6.98 -15.38
N GLY A 233 -9.28 7.91 -15.15
CA GLY A 233 -10.34 8.27 -16.09
C GLY A 233 -11.54 7.34 -16.01
N VAL A 234 -12.52 7.61 -16.87
CA VAL A 234 -13.73 6.77 -16.99
C VAL A 234 -13.36 5.53 -17.80
N ARG A 235 -13.20 4.41 -17.11
CA ARG A 235 -12.85 3.10 -17.69
C ARG A 235 -13.56 1.99 -16.95
N VAL A 236 -13.75 0.87 -17.62
CA VAL A 236 -14.43 -0.30 -17.02
C VAL A 236 -13.61 -0.90 -15.88
N GLU A 237 -12.28 -0.88 -15.98
CA GLU A 237 -11.36 -1.32 -14.93
C GLU A 237 -11.58 -0.55 -13.61
N VAL A 238 -11.95 0.72 -13.72
CA VAL A 238 -12.23 1.59 -12.57
C VAL A 238 -13.46 1.11 -11.78
N THR A 239 -14.50 0.64 -12.45
CA THR A 239 -15.71 0.12 -11.79
C THR A 239 -15.39 -1.12 -10.96
N ILE A 240 -14.57 -2.03 -11.49
CA ILE A 240 -14.13 -3.24 -10.77
C ILE A 240 -13.18 -2.85 -9.61
N ALA A 241 -12.19 -2.01 -9.88
CA ALA A 241 -11.26 -1.53 -8.89
C ALA A 241 -11.95 -0.77 -7.75
N ALA A 242 -13.05 -0.05 -8.03
CA ALA A 242 -13.84 0.67 -7.02
C ALA A 242 -14.48 -0.28 -6.00
N GLN A 243 -14.96 -1.43 -6.43
CA GLN A 243 -15.51 -2.45 -5.52
C GLN A 243 -14.42 -2.97 -4.56
N VAL A 244 -13.22 -3.21 -5.08
CA VAL A 244 -12.05 -3.61 -4.29
C VAL A 244 -11.62 -2.48 -3.35
N LEU A 245 -11.57 -1.24 -3.85
CA LEU A 245 -11.15 -0.07 -3.06
C LEU A 245 -12.10 0.24 -1.92
N ARG A 246 -13.40 -0.03 -2.04
CA ARG A 246 -14.37 0.13 -0.94
C ARG A 246 -13.97 -0.72 0.27
N VAL A 247 -13.58 -1.96 0.07
CA VAL A 247 -13.10 -2.85 1.14
C VAL A 247 -11.70 -2.43 1.61
N MET A 248 -10.83 -2.10 0.67
CA MET A 248 -9.46 -1.65 0.98
C MET A 248 -9.41 -0.31 1.71
N GLY A 249 -10.40 0.57 1.53
CA GLY A 249 -10.52 1.82 2.28
C GLY A 249 -10.59 1.55 3.78
N ILE A 250 -11.42 0.59 4.20
CA ILE A 250 -11.47 0.17 5.61
C ILE A 250 -10.16 -0.51 6.02
N SER A 251 -9.60 -1.37 5.15
CA SER A 251 -8.32 -2.03 5.39
C SER A 251 -7.18 -1.03 5.60
N SER A 252 -7.22 0.11 4.90
CA SER A 252 -6.19 1.16 4.98
C SER A 252 -6.03 1.72 6.39
N ILE A 253 -7.10 1.79 7.18
CA ILE A 253 -7.07 2.24 8.58
C ILE A 253 -6.16 1.32 9.40
N PHE A 254 -6.31 0.01 9.25
CA PHE A 254 -5.53 -0.96 10.01
C PHE A 254 -4.09 -1.08 9.48
N ILE A 255 -3.91 -1.10 8.15
CA ILE A 255 -2.58 -1.16 7.53
C ILE A 255 -1.75 0.06 7.94
N ALA A 256 -2.31 1.26 7.80
CA ALA A 256 -1.63 2.49 8.13
C ALA A 256 -1.38 2.66 9.64
N THR A 257 -2.23 2.08 10.49
CA THR A 257 -2.04 2.08 11.95
C THR A 257 -1.03 1.02 12.39
N SER A 258 -0.92 -0.11 11.68
CA SER A 258 0.02 -1.19 12.03
C SER A 258 1.49 -0.73 11.99
N THR A 259 1.84 0.16 11.07
CA THR A 259 3.22 0.66 10.93
C THR A 259 3.70 1.44 12.16
N PRO A 260 3.00 2.47 12.67
CA PRO A 260 3.37 3.13 13.93
C PRO A 260 3.35 2.20 15.13
N ILE A 261 2.43 1.24 15.18
CA ILE A 261 2.37 0.23 16.25
C ILE A 261 3.65 -0.61 16.27
N CYS A 262 4.10 -1.08 15.11
CA CYS A 262 5.35 -1.82 14.98
C CYS A 262 6.57 -0.97 15.34
N SER A 263 6.58 0.31 14.95
CA SER A 263 7.63 1.26 15.36
C SER A 263 7.66 1.46 16.88
N MET A 264 6.50 1.55 17.55
CA MET A 264 6.43 1.64 19.00
C MET A 264 6.96 0.36 19.70
N LEU A 265 6.65 -0.83 19.15
CA LEU A 265 7.19 -2.09 19.67
C LEU A 265 8.73 -2.12 19.55
N GLN A 266 9.27 -1.67 18.43
CA GLN A 266 10.73 -1.55 18.25
C GLN A 266 11.33 -0.54 19.24
N ALA A 267 10.68 0.60 19.48
CA ALA A 267 11.12 1.65 20.38
C ALA A 267 11.22 1.19 21.85
N ILE A 268 10.35 0.26 22.28
CA ILE A 268 10.39 -0.34 23.62
C ILE A 268 11.30 -1.59 23.72
N GLY A 269 12.11 -1.84 22.67
CA GLY A 269 13.09 -2.92 22.64
C GLY A 269 12.55 -4.27 22.15
N ARG A 270 11.29 -4.34 21.72
CA ARG A 270 10.67 -5.56 21.18
C ARG A 270 10.83 -5.65 19.67
N VAL A 271 12.07 -5.65 19.19
CA VAL A 271 12.40 -5.64 17.75
C VAL A 271 11.98 -6.92 17.00
N ASP A 272 11.78 -8.01 17.72
CA ASP A 272 11.32 -9.31 17.19
C ASP A 272 9.80 -9.37 16.98
N MET A 273 9.02 -8.54 17.69
CA MET A 273 7.57 -8.61 17.66
C MET A 273 6.95 -8.23 16.31
N PRO A 274 7.38 -7.18 15.60
CA PRO A 274 6.87 -6.87 14.27
C PRO A 274 7.02 -8.04 13.29
N LEU A 275 8.17 -8.72 13.30
CA LEU A 275 8.41 -9.90 12.47
C LEU A 275 7.37 -11.00 12.75
N LYS A 276 7.13 -11.32 14.03
CA LYS A 276 6.15 -12.34 14.44
C LYS A 276 4.72 -11.96 14.05
N LEU A 277 4.34 -10.70 14.30
CA LEU A 277 3.00 -10.19 13.98
C LEU A 277 2.72 -10.23 12.49
N TYR A 278 3.65 -9.77 11.66
CA TYR A 278 3.49 -9.80 10.22
C TYR A 278 3.51 -11.22 9.67
N THR A 279 4.34 -12.12 10.21
CA THR A 279 4.36 -13.54 9.79
C THR A 279 3.01 -14.21 10.07
N VAL A 280 2.45 -14.05 11.28
CA VAL A 280 1.14 -14.61 11.60
C VAL A 280 0.04 -13.94 10.78
N GLY A 281 0.07 -12.61 10.63
CA GLY A 281 -0.86 -11.88 9.80
C GLY A 281 -0.83 -12.35 8.34
N MET A 282 0.35 -12.61 7.79
CA MET A 282 0.53 -13.18 6.46
C MET A 282 -0.12 -14.57 6.33
N LEU A 283 0.09 -15.46 7.29
CA LEU A 283 -0.52 -16.79 7.28
C LEU A 283 -2.04 -16.69 7.31
N VAL A 284 -2.60 -15.81 8.13
CA VAL A 284 -4.04 -15.53 8.17
C VAL A 284 -4.54 -15.02 6.81
N LYS A 285 -3.81 -14.08 6.19
CA LYS A 285 -4.13 -13.56 4.86
C LYS A 285 -4.13 -14.64 3.79
N ILE A 286 -3.12 -15.52 3.79
CA ILE A 286 -3.02 -16.63 2.83
C ILE A 286 -4.25 -17.54 2.94
N VAL A 287 -4.65 -17.94 4.16
CA VAL A 287 -5.82 -18.82 4.37
C VAL A 287 -7.10 -18.15 3.86
N ILE A 288 -7.30 -16.86 4.20
CA ILE A 288 -8.50 -16.12 3.79
C ILE A 288 -8.51 -15.90 2.27
N ASN A 289 -7.40 -15.52 1.67
CA ASN A 289 -7.30 -15.35 0.22
C ASN A 289 -7.55 -16.66 -0.52
N TYR A 290 -6.96 -17.77 -0.03
CA TYR A 290 -7.17 -19.07 -0.63
C TYR A 290 -8.66 -19.48 -0.63
N THR A 291 -9.38 -19.20 0.43
CA THR A 291 -10.80 -19.54 0.56
C THR A 291 -11.71 -18.58 -0.21
N LEU A 292 -11.57 -17.28 0.03
CA LEU A 292 -12.50 -16.27 -0.51
C LEU A 292 -12.26 -15.97 -2.00
N VAL A 293 -11.01 -15.88 -2.44
CA VAL A 293 -10.73 -15.65 -3.88
C VAL A 293 -11.18 -16.83 -4.74
N GLY A 294 -11.24 -18.04 -4.17
CA GLY A 294 -11.76 -19.24 -4.86
C GLY A 294 -13.28 -19.28 -5.04
N ILE A 295 -14.02 -18.31 -4.50
CA ILE A 295 -15.47 -18.20 -4.65
C ILE A 295 -15.74 -17.21 -5.81
N PRO A 296 -16.39 -17.63 -6.92
CA PRO A 296 -16.56 -16.79 -8.11
C PRO A 296 -17.24 -15.44 -7.84
N GLU A 297 -18.21 -15.40 -6.93
CA GLU A 297 -18.97 -14.20 -6.58
C GLU A 297 -18.15 -13.19 -5.76
N VAL A 298 -17.14 -13.66 -5.03
CA VAL A 298 -16.26 -12.84 -4.20
C VAL A 298 -14.97 -12.51 -4.94
N ASN A 299 -14.38 -13.48 -5.60
CA ASN A 299 -13.16 -13.44 -6.44
C ASN A 299 -12.10 -12.44 -5.93
N ILE A 300 -11.74 -11.43 -6.71
CA ILE A 300 -10.68 -10.45 -6.38
C ILE A 300 -10.97 -9.62 -5.13
N GLN A 301 -12.24 -9.43 -4.75
CA GLN A 301 -12.60 -8.72 -3.51
C GLN A 301 -12.18 -9.51 -2.27
N GLY A 302 -12.10 -10.85 -2.36
CA GLY A 302 -11.60 -11.72 -1.30
C GLY A 302 -10.18 -11.36 -0.85
N ALA A 303 -9.33 -10.92 -1.77
CA ALA A 303 -7.98 -10.47 -1.46
C ALA A 303 -7.95 -9.16 -0.61
N ALA A 304 -8.94 -8.28 -0.83
CA ALA A 304 -9.12 -7.08 -0.01
C ALA A 304 -9.59 -7.44 1.41
N VAL A 305 -10.51 -8.39 1.53
CA VAL A 305 -10.99 -8.90 2.84
C VAL A 305 -9.85 -9.60 3.59
N GLY A 306 -9.05 -10.41 2.92
CA GLY A 306 -7.87 -11.04 3.52
C GLY A 306 -6.88 -10.03 4.07
N SER A 307 -6.65 -8.94 3.34
CA SER A 307 -5.84 -7.83 3.82
C SER A 307 -6.44 -7.14 5.04
N LEU A 308 -7.75 -6.88 5.04
CA LEU A 308 -8.47 -6.29 6.16
C LEU A 308 -8.26 -7.09 7.45
N VAL A 309 -8.54 -8.40 7.41
CA VAL A 309 -8.47 -9.26 8.59
C VAL A 309 -7.03 -9.40 9.09
N ALA A 310 -6.07 -9.59 8.17
CA ALA A 310 -4.67 -9.74 8.53
C ALA A 310 -4.11 -8.48 9.25
N TYR A 311 -4.34 -7.30 8.71
CA TYR A 311 -3.84 -6.06 9.31
C TYR A 311 -4.64 -5.61 10.53
N MET A 312 -5.92 -5.94 10.60
CA MET A 312 -6.71 -5.80 11.83
C MET A 312 -6.09 -6.66 12.95
N PHE A 313 -5.74 -7.92 12.66
CA PHE A 313 -5.02 -8.78 13.60
C PHE A 313 -3.70 -8.16 14.05
N VAL A 314 -2.85 -7.71 13.11
CA VAL A 314 -1.55 -7.08 13.44
C VAL A 314 -1.74 -5.86 14.33
N SER A 315 -2.71 -4.99 14.03
CA SER A 315 -2.97 -3.77 14.79
C SER A 315 -3.50 -4.06 16.20
N VAL A 316 -4.49 -4.93 16.32
CA VAL A 316 -5.11 -5.27 17.61
C VAL A 316 -4.12 -5.98 18.52
N VAL A 317 -3.44 -7.01 18.01
CA VAL A 317 -2.47 -7.79 18.78
C VAL A 317 -1.22 -6.94 19.09
N GLY A 318 -0.81 -6.07 18.17
CA GLY A 318 0.29 -5.13 18.40
C GLY A 318 0.01 -4.16 19.56
N ILE A 319 -1.20 -3.56 19.59
CA ILE A 319 -1.63 -2.70 20.70
C ILE A 319 -1.68 -3.49 22.02
N TYR A 320 -2.16 -4.73 21.99
CA TYR A 320 -2.16 -5.59 23.17
C TYR A 320 -0.76 -5.78 23.74
N PHE A 321 0.24 -6.09 22.91
CA PHE A 321 1.63 -6.24 23.37
C PHE A 321 2.21 -4.92 23.90
N ILE A 322 1.93 -3.79 23.25
CA ILE A 322 2.34 -2.47 23.78
C ILE A 322 1.75 -2.27 25.18
N ALA A 323 0.44 -2.48 25.34
CA ALA A 323 -0.23 -2.30 26.63
C ALA A 323 0.32 -3.27 27.71
N LYS A 324 0.57 -4.52 27.34
CA LYS A 324 1.14 -5.54 28.24
C LYS A 324 2.55 -5.18 28.72
N ASP A 325 3.44 -4.77 27.81
CA ASP A 325 4.84 -4.55 28.14
C ASP A 325 5.05 -3.19 28.82
N THR A 326 4.35 -2.14 28.39
CA THR A 326 4.43 -0.80 29.00
C THR A 326 3.56 -0.64 30.24
N LYS A 327 2.58 -1.54 30.46
CA LYS A 327 1.52 -1.43 31.47
C LYS A 327 0.70 -0.12 31.33
N VAL A 328 0.62 0.38 30.11
CA VAL A 328 -0.14 1.59 29.76
C VAL A 328 -1.23 1.19 28.78
N VAL A 329 -2.48 1.41 29.17
CA VAL A 329 -3.64 1.22 28.29
C VAL A 329 -3.91 2.56 27.59
N PRO A 330 -3.96 2.58 26.25
CA PRO A 330 -4.33 3.78 25.50
C PRO A 330 -5.76 4.24 25.83
N ASP A 331 -6.01 5.54 25.81
CA ASP A 331 -7.35 6.09 26.02
C ASP A 331 -8.17 6.01 24.71
N PHE A 332 -8.76 4.85 24.48
CA PHE A 332 -9.54 4.59 23.25
C PHE A 332 -10.73 5.53 23.06
N LYS A 333 -11.34 6.05 24.15
CA LYS A 333 -12.45 6.98 24.01
C LYS A 333 -12.04 8.27 23.31
N THR A 334 -10.90 8.83 23.71
CA THR A 334 -10.40 10.09 23.15
C THR A 334 -9.65 9.86 21.83
N ILE A 335 -8.94 8.74 21.70
CA ILE A 335 -8.09 8.46 20.55
C ILE A 335 -8.88 7.92 19.35
N LEU A 336 -9.92 7.12 19.59
CA LEU A 336 -10.67 6.43 18.54
C LEU A 336 -12.07 7.02 18.32
N LEU A 337 -12.90 7.17 19.38
CA LEU A 337 -14.31 7.49 19.19
C LEU A 337 -14.55 8.89 18.62
N LYS A 338 -13.81 9.90 19.10
CA LYS A 338 -13.97 11.27 18.60
C LYS A 338 -13.54 11.40 17.13
N PRO A 339 -12.33 10.96 16.72
CA PRO A 339 -11.95 11.00 15.31
C PRO A 339 -12.83 10.12 14.42
N LEU A 340 -13.30 8.97 14.93
CA LEU A 340 -14.20 8.09 14.17
C LEU A 340 -15.54 8.79 13.86
N PHE A 341 -16.15 9.43 14.86
CA PHE A 341 -17.38 10.18 14.64
C PHE A 341 -17.20 11.30 13.61
N ALA A 342 -16.14 12.10 13.76
CA ALA A 342 -15.80 13.15 12.80
C ALA A 342 -15.57 12.59 11.38
N ALA A 343 -14.87 11.48 11.27
CA ALA A 343 -14.58 10.83 9.99
C ALA A 343 -15.86 10.26 9.34
N VAL A 344 -16.80 9.70 10.12
CA VAL A 344 -18.09 9.25 9.60
C VAL A 344 -18.93 10.45 9.10
N CYS A 345 -19.00 11.54 9.86
CA CYS A 345 -19.68 12.77 9.42
C CYS A 345 -19.07 13.32 8.12
N CYS A 346 -17.74 13.34 8.05
CA CYS A 346 -17.00 13.72 6.85
C CYS A 346 -17.36 12.80 5.65
N GLY A 347 -17.40 11.49 5.85
CA GLY A 347 -17.76 10.52 4.81
C GLY A 347 -19.19 10.72 4.30
N VAL A 348 -20.15 10.93 5.19
CA VAL A 348 -21.55 11.20 4.82
C VAL A 348 -21.65 12.52 4.04
N ALA A 349 -20.99 13.57 4.49
CA ALA A 349 -20.98 14.86 3.79
C ALA A 349 -20.33 14.76 2.39
N ALA A 350 -19.23 14.03 2.28
CA ALA A 350 -18.54 13.77 1.01
C ALA A 350 -19.44 12.99 0.03
N TYR A 351 -20.11 11.95 0.52
CA TYR A 351 -21.04 11.16 -0.29
C TYR A 351 -22.22 12.01 -0.77
N GLY A 352 -22.86 12.77 0.14
CA GLY A 352 -23.97 13.66 -0.21
C GLY A 352 -23.56 14.72 -1.23
N CYS A 353 -22.39 15.35 -1.05
CA CYS A 353 -21.86 16.30 -2.01
C CYS A 353 -21.60 15.65 -3.39
N ASN A 354 -20.97 14.46 -3.41
CA ASN A 354 -20.72 13.74 -4.65
C ASN A 354 -22.04 13.36 -5.38
N TYR A 355 -23.03 12.94 -4.62
CA TYR A 355 -24.36 12.64 -5.18
C TYR A 355 -25.00 13.87 -5.82
N VAL A 356 -25.00 15.01 -5.11
CA VAL A 356 -25.56 16.28 -5.61
C VAL A 356 -24.81 16.76 -6.85
N VAL A 357 -23.47 16.72 -6.84
CA VAL A 357 -22.64 17.16 -7.97
C VAL A 357 -22.92 16.31 -9.21
N ASN A 358 -22.96 14.99 -9.07
CA ASN A 358 -23.18 14.08 -10.19
C ASN A 358 -24.62 14.08 -10.71
N THR A 359 -25.61 14.44 -9.87
CA THR A 359 -27.03 14.42 -10.25
C THR A 359 -27.50 15.75 -10.84
N TYR A 360 -27.00 16.89 -10.28
CA TYR A 360 -27.57 18.21 -10.59
C TYR A 360 -26.60 19.20 -11.24
N ILE A 361 -25.28 19.00 -11.11
CA ILE A 361 -24.31 20.04 -11.48
C ILE A 361 -23.49 19.64 -12.71
N MET A 362 -22.92 18.43 -12.72
CA MET A 362 -22.00 17.98 -13.75
C MET A 362 -22.25 16.51 -14.10
N ALA A 363 -22.07 16.15 -15.37
CA ALA A 363 -22.01 14.74 -15.78
C ALA A 363 -20.80 14.05 -15.10
N PRO A 364 -20.92 12.75 -14.78
CA PRO A 364 -19.82 12.01 -14.16
C PRO A 364 -18.53 12.12 -14.96
N GLY A 365 -17.47 12.64 -14.33
CA GLY A 365 -16.20 12.92 -14.99
C GLY A 365 -15.03 12.97 -14.01
N ARG A 366 -13.83 13.20 -14.53
CA ARG A 366 -12.61 13.24 -13.73
C ARG A 366 -12.62 14.26 -12.59
N LEU A 367 -13.23 15.41 -12.80
CA LEU A 367 -13.17 16.53 -11.86
C LEU A 367 -14.34 16.60 -10.87
N THR A 368 -15.36 15.75 -11.03
CA THR A 368 -16.58 15.77 -10.19
C THR A 368 -16.33 15.43 -8.71
N VAL A 369 -15.21 14.76 -8.42
CA VAL A 369 -14.84 14.43 -7.03
C VAL A 369 -14.22 15.60 -6.27
N ILE A 370 -13.69 16.62 -6.94
CA ILE A 370 -12.95 17.72 -6.29
C ILE A 370 -13.84 18.49 -5.28
N PRO A 371 -15.06 18.91 -5.61
CA PRO A 371 -15.94 19.55 -4.63
C PRO A 371 -16.21 18.67 -3.39
N SER A 372 -16.40 17.37 -3.61
CA SER A 372 -16.65 16.41 -2.52
C SER A 372 -15.45 16.26 -1.60
N LEU A 373 -14.21 16.31 -2.14
CA LEU A 373 -12.97 16.31 -1.35
C LEU A 373 -12.84 17.59 -0.52
N VAL A 374 -13.14 18.74 -1.10
CA VAL A 374 -13.11 20.04 -0.38
C VAL A 374 -14.11 20.02 0.77
N VAL A 375 -15.36 19.61 0.52
CA VAL A 375 -16.40 19.49 1.57
C VAL A 375 -15.97 18.51 2.66
N ALA A 376 -15.38 17.37 2.29
CA ALA A 376 -14.86 16.39 3.24
C ALA A 376 -13.83 17.00 4.18
N VAL A 377 -12.85 17.73 3.62
CA VAL A 377 -11.80 18.39 4.42
C VAL A 377 -12.39 19.45 5.35
N VAL A 378 -13.29 20.29 4.84
CA VAL A 378 -13.93 21.35 5.65
C VAL A 378 -14.72 20.74 6.81
N VAL A 379 -15.56 19.74 6.56
CA VAL A 379 -16.37 19.08 7.61
C VAL A 379 -15.50 18.34 8.62
N TYR A 380 -14.34 17.84 8.21
CA TYR A 380 -13.45 17.14 9.13
C TYR A 380 -12.66 18.09 10.05
N VAL A 381 -12.34 19.28 9.57
CA VAL A 381 -11.58 20.29 10.33
C VAL A 381 -12.48 21.07 11.30
N LEU A 382 -13.77 21.26 10.97
CA LEU A 382 -14.78 21.89 11.83
C LEU A 382 -15.22 20.94 12.96
#